data_10d710bb855ff72caa6f6e66b842c577
#
_entry.id   10d710bb855ff72caa6f6e66b842c577
#
_cell.length_a   1.000
_cell.length_b   1.000
_cell.length_c   1.000
_cell.angle_alpha   90.00
_cell.angle_beta   90.00
_cell.angle_gamma   90.00
#
_symmetry.space_group_name_H-M   'P 1'
#
loop_
_entity.id
_entity.type
_entity.pdbx_description
1 polymer ?
#
loop_
_entity_poly.entity_id
_entity_poly.type
_entity_poly.pdbx_seq_one_letter_code
_entity_poly.pdbx_strand_id
1 'polypeptide(L)'
;MSGVNLYPFQLAAVNKMHNGCILCGDVGSGKSRTSLAYYCLQQNPTGDTISFWKTHPKVEDLYIITTARKRDTFEWDSELANFRMATNPENDVYRHSVVIDSWNNIQKYKDVKGAFFIFDEQRVVGRGEWVKSFLKIAKSNHWILLSATPGDKWEDYIPVFVANGFYKNRTEFSNEHIIWDPRVTFPKVRGYMGTGRLIRLRDRVLVRMEDQRTTIPHHEDVFVTYDISAYK
;
A
#
# COMPACT_ATOMS: atom_id res chain seq x y z
N MET A 1 4.91 -10.87 -19.37
CA MET A 1 5.30 -9.46 -19.17
C MET A 1 6.60 -9.24 -19.93
N SER A 2 6.52 -8.87 -21.20
CA SER A 2 7.71 -8.62 -22.02
C SER A 2 8.29 -7.25 -21.67
N GLY A 3 9.34 -7.22 -20.87
CA GLY A 3 10.14 -6.02 -20.61
C GLY A 3 10.38 -5.65 -19.15
N VAL A 4 9.58 -6.11 -18.19
CA VAL A 4 9.80 -5.82 -16.76
C VAL A 4 10.41 -7.05 -16.09
N ASN A 5 11.66 -6.94 -15.67
CA ASN A 5 12.32 -7.99 -14.90
C ASN A 5 12.02 -7.77 -13.41
N LEU A 6 11.42 -8.79 -12.78
CA LEU A 6 11.25 -8.86 -11.34
C LEU A 6 12.35 -9.74 -10.74
N TYR A 7 12.86 -9.33 -9.59
CA TYR A 7 13.71 -10.21 -8.79
C TYR A 7 12.91 -11.42 -8.26
N PRO A 8 13.54 -12.56 -7.97
CA PRO A 8 12.84 -13.74 -7.47
C PRO A 8 11.95 -13.48 -6.25
N PHE A 9 12.40 -12.67 -5.30
CA PHE A 9 11.63 -12.31 -4.12
C PHE A 9 10.41 -11.42 -4.44
N GLN A 10 10.50 -10.55 -5.45
CA GLN A 10 9.38 -9.75 -5.95
C GLN A 10 8.34 -10.65 -6.62
N LEU A 11 8.78 -11.56 -7.46
CA LEU A 11 7.88 -12.53 -8.10
C LEU A 11 7.19 -13.44 -7.08
N ALA A 12 7.93 -13.90 -6.06
CA ALA A 12 7.37 -14.68 -4.96
C ALA A 12 6.31 -13.87 -4.17
N ALA A 13 6.54 -12.55 -3.98
CA ALA A 13 5.56 -11.68 -3.35
C ALA A 13 4.31 -11.50 -4.24
N VAL A 14 4.47 -11.23 -5.54
CA VAL A 14 3.35 -11.10 -6.48
C VAL A 14 2.45 -12.34 -6.45
N ASN A 15 3.02 -13.53 -6.40
CA ASN A 15 2.27 -14.79 -6.34
C ASN A 15 1.49 -14.99 -5.03
N LYS A 16 1.87 -14.31 -3.95
CA LYS A 16 1.18 -14.33 -2.66
C LYS A 16 0.18 -13.18 -2.50
N MET A 17 0.29 -12.13 -3.32
CA MET A 17 -0.59 -10.96 -3.22
C MET A 17 -2.03 -11.32 -3.58
N HIS A 18 -2.96 -10.61 -2.96
CA HIS A 18 -4.39 -10.74 -3.17
C HIS A 18 -5.06 -9.41 -2.86
N ASN A 19 -6.32 -9.25 -3.28
CA ASN A 19 -7.09 -8.06 -2.95
C ASN A 19 -7.14 -7.84 -1.43
N GLY A 20 -6.88 -6.63 -0.98
CA GLY A 20 -6.89 -6.27 0.43
C GLY A 20 -5.60 -6.57 1.20
N CYS A 21 -4.53 -6.99 0.52
CA CYS A 21 -3.25 -7.26 1.19
C CYS A 21 -2.43 -5.98 1.45
N ILE A 22 -1.50 -6.10 2.38
CA ILE A 22 -0.42 -5.14 2.62
C ILE A 22 0.87 -5.74 2.07
N LEU A 23 1.44 -5.16 1.03
CA LEU A 23 2.77 -5.50 0.55
C LEU A 23 3.80 -4.80 1.44
N CYS A 24 4.51 -5.57 2.23
CA CYS A 24 5.51 -5.11 3.18
C CYS A 24 6.92 -5.43 2.68
N GLY A 25 7.77 -4.41 2.64
CA GLY A 25 9.18 -4.55 2.28
C GLY A 25 9.94 -3.28 2.62
N ASP A 26 11.24 -3.38 2.76
CA ASP A 26 12.11 -2.26 3.09
C ASP A 26 12.04 -1.13 2.05
N VAL A 27 12.57 0.03 2.44
CA VAL A 27 12.77 1.13 1.49
C VAL A 27 13.72 0.67 0.38
N GLY A 28 13.36 0.90 -0.88
CA GLY A 28 14.14 0.47 -2.03
C GLY A 28 13.97 -0.99 -2.45
N SER A 29 13.10 -1.78 -1.79
CA SER A 29 12.82 -3.19 -2.19
C SER A 29 12.04 -3.32 -3.50
N GLY A 30 11.59 -2.21 -4.09
CA GLY A 30 10.81 -2.22 -5.33
C GLY A 30 9.34 -2.54 -5.15
N LYS A 31 8.73 -2.13 -4.01
CA LYS A 31 7.29 -2.30 -3.76
C LYS A 31 6.42 -1.73 -4.87
N SER A 32 6.76 -0.55 -5.39
CA SER A 32 6.02 0.10 -6.48
C SER A 32 6.00 -0.77 -7.73
N ARG A 33 7.15 -1.29 -8.16
CA ARG A 33 7.28 -2.22 -9.28
C ARG A 33 6.50 -3.52 -9.06
N THR A 34 6.62 -4.10 -7.87
CA THR A 34 5.90 -5.34 -7.50
C THR A 34 4.39 -5.15 -7.52
N SER A 35 3.91 -3.99 -7.04
CA SER A 35 2.48 -3.67 -7.04
C SER A 35 1.91 -3.47 -8.44
N LEU A 36 2.64 -2.81 -9.34
CA LEU A 36 2.26 -2.66 -10.74
C LEU A 36 2.27 -4.02 -11.47
N ALA A 37 3.25 -4.87 -11.19
CA ALA A 37 3.29 -6.23 -11.74
C ALA A 37 2.07 -7.04 -11.28
N TYR A 38 1.68 -6.94 -10.01
CA TYR A 38 0.48 -7.56 -9.50
C TYR A 38 -0.79 -7.03 -10.19
N TYR A 39 -0.93 -5.70 -10.32
CA TYR A 39 -2.04 -5.09 -11.06
C TYR A 39 -2.13 -5.65 -12.48
N CYS A 40 -1.03 -5.64 -13.24
CA CYS A 40 -0.98 -6.17 -14.60
C CYS A 40 -1.40 -7.63 -14.68
N LEU A 41 -0.98 -8.46 -13.72
CA LEU A 41 -1.38 -9.88 -13.67
C LEU A 41 -2.87 -10.06 -13.34
N GLN A 42 -3.45 -9.21 -12.49
CA GLN A 42 -4.90 -9.25 -12.22
C GLN A 42 -5.72 -8.89 -13.45
N GLN A 43 -5.22 -7.95 -14.26
CA GLN A 43 -5.88 -7.55 -15.49
C GLN A 43 -5.64 -8.55 -16.64
N ASN A 44 -4.57 -9.35 -16.56
CA ASN A 44 -4.19 -10.32 -17.59
C ASN A 44 -3.67 -11.64 -17.00
N PRO A 45 -4.55 -12.53 -16.54
CA PRO A 45 -4.16 -13.80 -15.93
C PRO A 45 -3.48 -14.78 -16.92
N THR A 46 -3.60 -14.58 -18.24
CA THR A 46 -2.98 -15.45 -19.24
C THR A 46 -1.50 -15.13 -19.54
N GLY A 47 -1.00 -14.00 -19.01
CA GLY A 47 0.41 -13.60 -19.14
C GLY A 47 0.82 -13.06 -20.52
N ASP A 48 -0.05 -13.10 -21.52
CA ASP A 48 0.19 -12.49 -22.84
C ASP A 48 -0.37 -11.05 -22.86
N THR A 49 0.50 -10.09 -22.53
CA THR A 49 0.13 -8.70 -22.38
C THR A 49 -0.40 -8.04 -23.65
N ILE A 50 0.15 -8.38 -24.82
CA ILE A 50 -0.20 -7.69 -26.07
C ILE A 50 -1.55 -8.15 -26.61
N SER A 51 -1.81 -9.46 -26.60
CA SER A 51 -3.09 -10.02 -27.08
C SER A 51 -4.24 -9.67 -26.15
N PHE A 52 -4.01 -9.69 -24.85
CA PHE A 52 -5.02 -9.37 -23.83
C PHE A 52 -5.60 -7.97 -23.99
N TRP A 53 -4.73 -6.96 -24.05
CA TRP A 53 -5.16 -5.56 -24.15
C TRP A 53 -5.90 -5.23 -25.45
N LYS A 54 -5.67 -5.99 -26.52
CA LYS A 54 -6.41 -5.87 -27.76
C LYS A 54 -7.81 -6.49 -27.72
N THR A 55 -7.99 -7.52 -26.91
CA THR A 55 -9.23 -8.34 -26.88
C THR A 55 -10.13 -8.06 -25.68
N HIS A 56 -9.63 -7.43 -24.62
CA HIS A 56 -10.37 -7.16 -23.38
C HIS A 56 -10.56 -5.64 -23.19
N PRO A 57 -11.70 -5.10 -23.59
CA PRO A 57 -11.95 -3.65 -23.56
C PRO A 57 -12.21 -3.08 -22.16
N LYS A 58 -12.19 -3.91 -21.13
CA LYS A 58 -12.54 -3.50 -19.76
C LYS A 58 -11.43 -3.86 -18.77
N VAL A 59 -10.41 -3.03 -18.76
CA VAL A 59 -9.39 -3.01 -17.70
C VAL A 59 -9.85 -2.07 -16.62
N GLU A 60 -9.62 -2.42 -15.36
CA GLU A 60 -9.91 -1.54 -14.25
C GLU A 60 -9.01 -0.31 -14.29
N ASP A 61 -9.59 0.88 -14.14
CA ASP A 61 -8.84 2.11 -13.98
C ASP A 61 -7.92 2.00 -12.75
N LEU A 62 -6.70 2.50 -12.88
CA LEU A 62 -5.69 2.45 -11.83
C LEU A 62 -5.60 3.78 -11.07
N TYR A 63 -5.80 3.72 -9.78
CA TYR A 63 -5.62 4.85 -8.87
C TYR A 63 -4.44 4.58 -7.92
N ILE A 64 -3.45 5.46 -7.94
CA ILE A 64 -2.29 5.41 -7.06
C ILE A 64 -2.39 6.57 -6.07
N ILE A 65 -2.65 6.26 -4.81
CA ILE A 65 -2.72 7.26 -3.74
C ILE A 65 -1.42 7.19 -2.95
N THR A 66 -0.61 8.22 -3.05
CA THR A 66 0.74 8.27 -2.49
C THR A 66 0.98 9.55 -1.67
N THR A 67 2.20 9.83 -1.28
CA THR A 67 2.56 11.11 -0.64
C THR A 67 2.58 12.24 -1.66
N ALA A 68 2.32 13.49 -1.21
CA ALA A 68 2.41 14.65 -2.09
C ALA A 68 3.80 14.75 -2.74
N ARG A 69 4.87 14.46 -1.97
CA ARG A 69 6.25 14.47 -2.49
C ARG A 69 6.42 13.50 -3.66
N LYS A 70 6.05 12.23 -3.52
CA LYS A 70 6.21 11.22 -4.59
C LYS A 70 5.39 11.55 -5.83
N ARG A 71 4.18 12.10 -5.65
CA ARG A 71 3.38 12.61 -6.76
C ARG A 71 4.12 13.71 -7.51
N ASP A 72 4.63 14.71 -6.78
CA ASP A 72 5.23 15.93 -7.37
C ASP A 72 6.64 15.67 -7.94
N THR A 73 7.32 14.60 -7.54
CA THR A 73 8.62 14.16 -8.07
C THR A 73 8.52 13.15 -9.22
N PHE A 74 7.31 12.81 -9.66
CA PHE A 74 7.06 11.88 -10.76
C PHE A 74 7.69 10.48 -10.58
N GLU A 75 7.87 10.04 -9.34
CA GLU A 75 8.46 8.72 -9.06
C GLU A 75 7.59 7.59 -9.63
N TRP A 76 6.26 7.71 -9.52
CA TRP A 76 5.33 6.74 -10.05
C TRP A 76 5.23 6.77 -11.58
N ASP A 77 5.37 7.94 -12.21
CA ASP A 77 5.37 8.07 -13.67
C ASP A 77 6.54 7.29 -14.28
N SER A 78 7.71 7.36 -13.64
CA SER A 78 8.89 6.59 -14.04
C SER A 78 8.68 5.07 -13.93
N GLU A 79 8.00 4.60 -12.88
CA GLU A 79 7.68 3.17 -12.75
C GLU A 79 6.60 2.74 -13.74
N LEU A 80 5.55 3.55 -13.95
CA LEU A 80 4.50 3.29 -14.94
C LEU A 80 5.08 3.12 -16.35
N ALA A 81 6.03 3.96 -16.74
CA ALA A 81 6.69 3.89 -18.05
C ALA A 81 7.35 2.54 -18.31
N ASN A 82 7.93 1.88 -17.27
CA ASN A 82 8.48 0.54 -17.39
C ASN A 82 7.42 -0.51 -17.78
N PHE A 83 6.17 -0.28 -17.41
CA PHE A 83 5.01 -1.12 -17.74
C PHE A 83 4.27 -0.63 -18.99
N ARG A 84 4.78 0.37 -19.70
CA ARG A 84 4.14 1.02 -20.85
C ARG A 84 2.79 1.65 -20.49
N MET A 85 2.63 2.08 -19.27
CA MET A 85 1.48 2.82 -18.74
C MET A 85 1.86 4.29 -18.56
N ALA A 86 0.88 5.18 -18.68
CA ALA A 86 1.07 6.61 -18.46
C ALA A 86 -0.21 7.25 -17.90
N THR A 87 -0.06 8.35 -17.18
CA THR A 87 -1.18 9.17 -16.69
C THR A 87 -1.89 9.92 -17.82
N ASN A 88 -1.17 10.23 -18.92
CA ASN A 88 -1.77 10.76 -20.14
C ASN A 88 -2.25 9.58 -21.02
N PRO A 89 -3.58 9.45 -21.28
CA PRO A 89 -4.13 8.37 -22.09
C PRO A 89 -3.57 8.27 -23.53
N GLU A 90 -3.07 9.38 -24.09
CA GLU A 90 -2.45 9.39 -25.42
C GLU A 90 -1.11 8.64 -25.44
N ASN A 91 -0.41 8.64 -24.30
CA ASN A 91 0.88 7.99 -24.13
C ASN A 91 0.75 6.59 -23.51
N ASP A 92 -0.43 6.20 -23.06
CA ASP A 92 -0.72 4.89 -22.51
C ASP A 92 -1.00 3.89 -23.65
N VAL A 93 -0.17 2.86 -23.73
CA VAL A 93 -0.32 1.82 -24.79
C VAL A 93 -1.64 1.08 -24.66
N TYR A 94 -2.17 1.01 -23.47
CA TYR A 94 -3.36 0.23 -23.13
C TYR A 94 -4.64 1.08 -23.06
N ARG A 95 -4.51 2.41 -23.11
CA ARG A 95 -5.60 3.38 -23.10
C ARG A 95 -6.55 3.27 -21.91
N HIS A 96 -6.05 2.85 -20.74
CA HIS A 96 -6.82 2.88 -19.52
C HIS A 96 -6.52 4.16 -18.72
N SER A 97 -7.36 4.49 -17.77
CA SER A 97 -7.15 5.67 -16.94
C SER A 97 -6.20 5.34 -15.79
N VAL A 98 -5.09 6.08 -15.71
CA VAL A 98 -4.16 6.03 -14.57
C VAL A 98 -4.17 7.38 -13.87
N VAL A 99 -4.48 7.37 -12.58
CA VAL A 99 -4.52 8.58 -11.75
C VAL A 99 -3.51 8.43 -10.61
N ILE A 100 -2.63 9.42 -10.46
CA ILE A 100 -1.72 9.52 -9.31
C ILE A 100 -2.12 10.76 -8.51
N ASP A 101 -2.45 10.58 -7.22
CA ASP A 101 -2.77 11.71 -6.35
C ASP A 101 -2.27 11.47 -4.91
N SER A 102 -2.31 12.52 -4.12
CA SER A 102 -1.85 12.46 -2.74
C SER A 102 -2.97 12.04 -1.78
N TRP A 103 -2.55 11.48 -0.63
CA TRP A 103 -3.45 11.16 0.48
C TRP A 103 -4.33 12.33 0.93
N ASN A 104 -3.85 13.57 0.78
CA ASN A 104 -4.64 14.76 1.11
C ASN A 104 -5.91 14.89 0.27
N ASN A 105 -5.91 14.29 -0.90
CA ASN A 105 -7.00 14.34 -1.87
C ASN A 105 -7.86 13.07 -1.91
N ILE A 106 -7.57 12.06 -1.08
CA ILE A 106 -8.23 10.74 -1.11
C ILE A 106 -9.77 10.82 -1.11
N GLN A 107 -10.33 11.82 -0.42
CA GLN A 107 -11.77 12.02 -0.34
C GLN A 107 -12.46 12.26 -1.70
N LYS A 108 -11.72 12.73 -2.72
CA LYS A 108 -12.24 12.92 -4.09
C LYS A 108 -12.67 11.59 -4.73
N TYR A 109 -12.06 10.49 -4.30
CA TYR A 109 -12.20 9.17 -4.92
C TYR A 109 -13.16 8.25 -4.17
N LYS A 110 -13.79 8.70 -3.09
CA LYS A 110 -14.67 7.89 -2.22
C LYS A 110 -15.87 7.27 -2.93
N ASP A 111 -16.27 7.81 -4.07
CA ASP A 111 -17.44 7.37 -4.85
C ASP A 111 -17.04 6.60 -6.13
N VAL A 112 -15.74 6.41 -6.37
CA VAL A 112 -15.21 5.56 -7.45
C VAL A 112 -15.58 4.10 -7.19
N LYS A 113 -15.93 3.37 -8.25
CA LYS A 113 -16.34 1.96 -8.19
C LYS A 113 -15.75 1.18 -9.35
N GLY A 114 -15.40 -0.09 -9.11
CA GLY A 114 -14.91 -1.00 -10.13
C GLY A 114 -13.54 -0.61 -10.68
N ALA A 115 -12.69 -0.03 -9.83
CA ALA A 115 -11.33 0.36 -10.12
C ALA A 115 -10.33 -0.40 -9.24
N PHE A 116 -9.06 -0.27 -9.54
CA PHE A 116 -7.96 -0.81 -8.74
C PHE A 116 -7.20 0.32 -8.05
N PHE A 117 -7.00 0.21 -6.74
CA PHE A 117 -6.29 1.19 -5.94
C PHE A 117 -4.97 0.64 -5.38
N ILE A 118 -3.89 1.38 -5.59
CA ILE A 118 -2.62 1.19 -4.88
C ILE A 118 -2.48 2.32 -3.86
N PHE A 119 -2.48 1.97 -2.57
CA PHE A 119 -2.27 2.91 -1.47
C PHE A 119 -0.82 2.82 -1.00
N ASP A 120 -0.04 3.86 -1.24
CA ASP A 120 1.41 3.87 -1.05
C ASP A 120 1.86 4.75 0.13
N GLU A 121 2.83 4.24 0.89
CA GLU A 121 3.59 4.90 1.97
C GLU A 121 2.78 5.45 3.16
N GLN A 122 1.50 5.18 3.29
CA GLN A 122 0.75 5.69 4.41
C GLN A 122 0.20 4.57 5.27
N ARG A 123 0.38 4.72 6.57
CA ARG A 123 -0.36 3.93 7.55
C ARG A 123 -1.78 4.46 7.59
N VAL A 124 -2.73 3.67 7.20
CA VAL A 124 -4.15 3.99 7.36
C VAL A 124 -4.54 3.70 8.80
N VAL A 125 -4.20 4.62 9.70
CA VAL A 125 -4.38 4.44 11.15
C VAL A 125 -5.34 5.48 11.73
N GLY A 126 -5.91 5.19 12.89
CA GLY A 126 -6.75 6.14 13.61
C GLY A 126 -8.20 6.17 13.12
N ARG A 127 -8.82 7.36 13.13
CA ARG A 127 -10.25 7.59 12.86
C ARG A 127 -10.49 8.78 11.92
N GLY A 128 -9.44 9.34 11.35
CA GLY A 128 -9.50 10.55 10.52
C GLY A 128 -10.23 10.34 9.19
N GLU A 129 -10.38 11.44 8.44
CA GLU A 129 -11.07 11.43 7.14
C GLU A 129 -10.38 10.52 6.11
N TRP A 130 -9.07 10.33 6.18
CA TRP A 130 -8.37 9.40 5.31
C TRP A 130 -8.84 7.96 5.51
N VAL A 131 -9.01 7.54 6.77
CA VAL A 131 -9.51 6.19 7.10
C VAL A 131 -10.94 6.01 6.60
N LYS A 132 -11.80 7.01 6.80
CA LYS A 132 -13.20 6.95 6.33
C LYS A 132 -13.27 6.84 4.81
N SER A 133 -12.46 7.65 4.10
CA SER A 133 -12.37 7.62 2.64
C SER A 133 -11.81 6.28 2.14
N PHE A 134 -10.73 5.80 2.75
CA PHE A 134 -10.16 4.48 2.45
C PHE A 134 -11.19 3.36 2.59
N LEU A 135 -11.91 3.29 3.71
CA LEU A 135 -12.92 2.27 3.95
C LEU A 135 -14.06 2.32 2.93
N LYS A 136 -14.45 3.53 2.49
CA LYS A 136 -15.48 3.70 1.49
C LYS A 136 -15.00 3.24 0.10
N ILE A 137 -13.77 3.59 -0.27
CA ILE A 137 -13.13 3.15 -1.53
C ILE A 137 -12.97 1.62 -1.53
N ALA A 138 -12.42 1.06 -0.48
CA ALA A 138 -12.13 -0.38 -0.37
C ALA A 138 -13.37 -1.27 -0.51
N LYS A 139 -14.55 -0.75 -0.15
CA LYS A 139 -15.81 -1.50 -0.23
C LYS A 139 -16.25 -1.82 -1.66
N SER A 140 -15.85 -1.01 -2.65
CA SER A 140 -16.39 -1.08 -4.02
C SER A 140 -15.29 -1.22 -5.08
N ASN A 141 -14.04 -1.40 -4.68
CA ASN A 141 -12.90 -1.46 -5.56
C ASN A 141 -11.93 -2.57 -5.14
N HIS A 142 -11.09 -3.01 -6.06
CA HIS A 142 -9.90 -3.78 -5.69
C HIS A 142 -8.83 -2.85 -5.13
N TRP A 143 -8.04 -3.34 -4.18
CA TRP A 143 -7.03 -2.52 -3.58
C TRP A 143 -5.90 -3.32 -2.93
N ILE A 144 -4.73 -2.71 -2.87
CA ILE A 144 -3.57 -3.15 -2.08
C ILE A 144 -2.96 -1.95 -1.37
N LEU A 145 -2.24 -2.20 -0.29
CA LEU A 145 -1.53 -1.19 0.48
C LEU A 145 -0.04 -1.52 0.49
N LEU A 146 0.81 -0.51 0.30
CA LEU A 146 2.26 -0.64 0.36
C LEU A 146 2.79 0.02 1.63
N SER A 147 3.63 -0.68 2.38
CA SER A 147 4.23 -0.13 3.59
C SER A 147 5.58 -0.78 3.91
N ALA A 148 6.54 0.01 4.36
CA ALA A 148 7.74 -0.53 5.00
C ALA A 148 7.47 -0.90 6.47
N THR A 149 6.51 -0.21 7.10
CA THR A 149 6.16 -0.35 8.52
C THR A 149 4.64 -0.49 8.67
N PRO A 150 4.07 -1.68 8.45
CA PRO A 150 2.62 -1.85 8.30
C PRO A 150 1.82 -1.59 9.59
N GLY A 151 2.45 -1.65 10.75
CA GLY A 151 1.85 -1.33 12.05
C GLY A 151 2.66 -1.88 13.20
N ASP A 152 2.75 -1.11 14.28
CA ASP A 152 3.46 -1.48 15.52
C ASP A 152 2.48 -2.01 16.58
N LYS A 153 1.21 -1.60 16.47
CA LYS A 153 0.12 -1.96 17.38
C LYS A 153 -1.01 -2.63 16.63
N TRP A 154 -1.77 -3.46 17.30
CA TRP A 154 -2.94 -4.10 16.69
C TRP A 154 -3.99 -3.10 16.22
N GLU A 155 -4.10 -1.94 16.87
CA GLU A 155 -5.00 -0.87 16.45
C GLU A 155 -4.65 -0.29 15.07
N ASP A 156 -3.40 -0.39 14.64
CA ASP A 156 -2.95 0.10 13.33
C ASP A 156 -3.52 -0.75 12.18
N TYR A 157 -3.85 -2.02 12.46
CA TYR A 157 -4.45 -2.93 11.48
C TYR A 157 -5.96 -2.81 11.38
N ILE A 158 -6.64 -2.09 12.31
CA ILE A 158 -8.11 -2.05 12.35
C ILE A 158 -8.71 -1.63 11.00
N PRO A 159 -8.27 -0.55 10.34
CA PRO A 159 -8.87 -0.16 9.05
C PRO A 159 -8.74 -1.25 7.98
N VAL A 160 -7.59 -1.91 7.91
CA VAL A 160 -7.36 -3.02 6.96
C VAL A 160 -8.22 -4.23 7.31
N PHE A 161 -8.36 -4.56 8.58
CA PHE A 161 -9.22 -5.67 9.03
C PHE A 161 -10.70 -5.40 8.75
N VAL A 162 -11.15 -4.16 8.95
CA VAL A 162 -12.53 -3.75 8.62
C VAL A 162 -12.73 -3.75 7.10
N ALA A 163 -11.78 -3.25 6.31
CA ALA A 163 -11.85 -3.25 4.84
C ALA A 163 -11.91 -4.67 4.26
N ASN A 164 -11.25 -5.64 4.92
CA ASN A 164 -11.30 -7.07 4.56
C ASN A 164 -12.54 -7.80 5.14
N GLY A 165 -13.42 -7.11 5.86
CA GLY A 165 -14.63 -7.69 6.42
C GLY A 165 -14.41 -8.62 7.62
N PHE A 166 -13.24 -8.59 8.26
CA PHE A 166 -12.97 -9.39 9.47
C PHE A 166 -13.72 -8.87 10.68
N TYR A 167 -14.02 -7.57 10.68
CA TYR A 167 -14.84 -6.86 11.66
C TYR A 167 -15.77 -5.89 10.92
N LYS A 168 -16.97 -5.68 11.45
CA LYS A 168 -17.93 -4.71 10.91
C LYS A 168 -17.41 -3.27 11.02
N ASN A 169 -16.74 -2.99 12.12
CA ASN A 169 -16.22 -1.66 12.44
C ASN A 169 -15.19 -1.73 13.58
N ARG A 170 -14.57 -0.57 13.87
CA ARG A 170 -13.60 -0.42 14.95
C ARG A 170 -14.16 -0.79 16.33
N THR A 171 -15.44 -0.53 16.59
CA THR A 171 -16.05 -0.82 17.90
C THR A 171 -16.11 -2.31 18.16
N GLU A 172 -16.48 -3.12 17.18
CA GLU A 172 -16.47 -4.57 17.28
C GLU A 172 -15.07 -5.10 17.61
N PHE A 173 -14.05 -4.67 16.87
CA PHE A 173 -12.65 -5.01 17.17
C PHE A 173 -12.27 -4.60 18.60
N SER A 174 -12.62 -3.37 19.01
CA SER A 174 -12.25 -2.86 20.33
C SER A 174 -12.90 -3.66 21.46
N ASN A 175 -14.17 -4.04 21.30
CA ASN A 175 -14.88 -4.84 22.29
C ASN A 175 -14.32 -6.26 22.40
N GLU A 176 -13.86 -6.84 21.29
CA GLU A 176 -13.31 -8.21 21.29
C GLU A 176 -11.86 -8.27 21.78
N HIS A 177 -11.07 -7.23 21.56
CA HIS A 177 -9.61 -7.35 21.69
C HIS A 177 -8.94 -6.35 22.59
N ILE A 178 -9.52 -5.15 22.85
CA ILE A 178 -8.82 -4.13 23.61
C ILE A 178 -9.14 -4.24 25.10
N ILE A 179 -8.08 -4.33 25.90
CA ILE A 179 -8.14 -4.20 27.35
C ILE A 179 -7.82 -2.75 27.70
N TRP A 180 -8.81 -2.03 28.18
CA TRP A 180 -8.65 -0.63 28.59
C TRP A 180 -8.04 -0.51 29.99
N ASP A 181 -7.25 0.56 30.21
CA ASP A 181 -6.74 0.86 31.53
C ASP A 181 -7.84 1.60 32.36
N PRO A 182 -8.37 0.97 33.42
CA PRO A 182 -9.45 1.58 34.23
C PRO A 182 -8.96 2.70 35.12
N ARG A 183 -7.64 2.90 35.25
CA ARG A 183 -7.04 3.88 36.18
C ARG A 183 -6.91 5.29 35.60
N VAL A 184 -7.24 5.45 34.32
CA VAL A 184 -7.07 6.73 33.62
C VAL A 184 -8.41 7.24 33.10
N THR A 185 -8.58 8.57 33.14
CA THR A 185 -9.82 9.24 32.71
C THR A 185 -10.02 9.13 31.18
N PHE A 186 -8.94 9.14 30.41
CA PHE A 186 -8.99 8.99 28.96
C PHE A 186 -8.76 7.53 28.56
N PRO A 187 -9.49 7.01 27.56
CA PRO A 187 -9.32 5.64 27.08
C PRO A 187 -7.86 5.37 26.67
N LYS A 188 -7.14 4.55 27.43
CA LYS A 188 -5.79 4.10 27.16
C LYS A 188 -5.76 2.59 27.06
N VAL A 189 -5.15 2.09 25.99
CA VAL A 189 -4.97 0.66 25.82
C VAL A 189 -3.94 0.14 26.81
N ARG A 190 -4.33 -0.81 27.66
CA ARG A 190 -3.45 -1.54 28.58
C ARG A 190 -2.87 -2.79 27.93
N GLY A 191 -3.62 -3.41 27.05
CA GLY A 191 -3.23 -4.65 26.40
C GLY A 191 -4.28 -5.16 25.41
N TYR A 192 -4.04 -6.36 24.91
CA TYR A 192 -4.95 -6.99 23.96
C TYR A 192 -5.26 -8.43 24.39
N MET A 193 -6.49 -8.87 24.15
CA MET A 193 -6.91 -10.25 24.31
C MET A 193 -7.11 -10.92 22.95
N GLY A 194 -7.08 -12.26 22.93
CA GLY A 194 -7.28 -13.03 21.69
C GLY A 194 -6.19 -12.81 20.63
N THR A 195 -4.96 -12.49 21.05
CA THR A 195 -3.83 -12.15 20.18
C THR A 195 -3.51 -13.22 19.13
N GLY A 196 -3.75 -14.50 19.43
CA GLY A 196 -3.59 -15.58 18.47
C GLY A 196 -4.52 -15.45 17.24
N ARG A 197 -5.73 -14.89 17.40
CA ARG A 197 -6.60 -14.55 16.27
C ARG A 197 -6.03 -13.37 15.49
N LEU A 198 -5.56 -12.33 16.18
CA LEU A 198 -4.98 -11.14 15.54
C LEU A 198 -3.75 -11.49 14.72
N ILE A 199 -2.87 -12.36 15.22
CA ILE A 199 -1.70 -12.86 14.47
C ILE A 199 -2.16 -13.54 13.17
N ARG A 200 -3.10 -14.48 13.24
CA ARG A 200 -3.62 -15.16 12.03
C ARG A 200 -4.24 -14.18 11.02
N LEU A 201 -4.99 -13.16 11.49
CA LEU A 201 -5.59 -12.16 10.60
C LEU A 201 -4.52 -11.28 9.96
N ARG A 202 -3.51 -10.85 10.72
CA ARG A 202 -2.37 -10.12 10.19
C ARG A 202 -1.63 -10.93 9.12
N ASP A 203 -1.36 -12.19 9.40
CA ASP A 203 -0.61 -13.06 8.49
C ASP A 203 -1.41 -13.36 7.20
N ARG A 204 -2.74 -13.25 7.24
CA ARG A 204 -3.59 -13.33 6.05
C ARG A 204 -3.48 -12.10 5.15
N VAL A 205 -3.28 -10.91 5.70
CA VAL A 205 -3.24 -9.67 4.92
C VAL A 205 -1.82 -9.21 4.59
N LEU A 206 -0.81 -9.70 5.31
CA LEU A 206 0.56 -9.23 5.19
C LEU A 206 1.37 -10.10 4.24
N VAL A 207 1.74 -9.55 3.10
CA VAL A 207 2.66 -10.16 2.15
C VAL A 207 4.04 -9.53 2.31
N ARG A 208 5.01 -10.29 2.78
CA ARG A 208 6.39 -9.81 3.00
C ARG A 208 7.24 -10.02 1.76
N MET A 209 7.99 -8.99 1.40
CA MET A 209 9.09 -9.07 0.43
C MET A 209 10.38 -9.34 1.22
N GLU A 210 10.87 -10.56 1.14
CA GLU A 210 12.10 -10.98 1.80
C GLU A 210 13.30 -10.64 0.89
N ASP A 211 13.72 -9.36 0.93
CA ASP A 211 14.89 -8.90 0.19
C ASP A 211 16.16 -9.37 0.92
N GLN A 212 16.85 -10.32 0.32
CA GLN A 212 18.19 -10.73 0.77
C GLN A 212 19.22 -9.75 0.21
N ARG A 213 19.40 -8.61 0.89
CA ARG A 213 20.47 -7.70 0.52
C ARG A 213 21.82 -8.35 0.74
N THR A 214 22.61 -8.45 -0.32
CA THR A 214 24.00 -8.92 -0.28
C THR A 214 24.96 -7.83 0.22
N THR A 215 24.49 -6.58 0.30
CA THR A 215 25.30 -5.44 0.77
C THR A 215 24.99 -5.13 2.24
N ILE A 216 26.02 -5.16 3.06
CA ILE A 216 25.95 -4.68 4.45
C ILE A 216 26.13 -3.15 4.40
N PRO A 217 25.17 -2.35 4.93
CA PRO A 217 25.34 -0.91 4.98
C PRO A 217 26.54 -0.60 5.90
N HIS A 218 27.50 0.16 5.39
CA HIS A 218 28.59 0.70 6.19
C HIS A 218 28.15 2.08 6.70
N HIS A 219 28.12 2.24 8.02
CA HIS A 219 27.86 3.52 8.66
C HIS A 219 29.19 4.10 9.09
N GLU A 220 29.51 5.28 8.62
CA GLU A 220 30.66 6.06 9.05
C GLU A 220 30.17 7.34 9.71
N ASP A 221 30.50 7.49 11.00
CA ASP A 221 30.19 8.71 11.73
C ASP A 221 31.29 9.74 11.46
N VAL A 222 30.96 10.76 10.66
CA VAL A 222 31.88 11.88 10.39
C VAL A 222 31.61 12.99 11.40
N PHE A 223 32.52 13.15 12.34
CA PHE A 223 32.46 14.27 13.28
C PHE A 223 33.01 15.53 12.62
N VAL A 224 32.17 16.53 12.45
CA VAL A 224 32.54 17.82 11.91
C VAL A 224 32.54 18.86 13.02
N THR A 225 33.70 19.49 13.26
CA THR A 225 33.77 20.66 14.13
C THR A 225 33.35 21.91 13.38
N TYR A 226 32.38 22.64 13.89
CA TYR A 226 31.93 23.91 13.30
C TYR A 226 31.97 25.02 14.34
N ASP A 227 32.19 26.25 13.89
CA ASP A 227 32.22 27.44 14.75
C ASP A 227 30.79 27.86 15.12
N ILE A 228 30.43 27.67 16.41
CA ILE A 228 29.13 28.06 16.96
C ILE A 228 28.91 29.59 16.95
N SER A 229 29.98 30.40 16.84
CA SER A 229 29.87 31.86 16.87
C SER A 229 29.11 32.42 15.68
N ALA A 230 29.01 31.67 14.58
CA ALA A 230 28.25 32.05 13.38
C ALA A 230 26.72 32.00 13.55
N TYR A 231 26.23 31.44 14.68
CA TYR A 231 24.79 31.28 14.97
C TYR A 231 24.28 32.13 16.14
N LYS A 232 25.06 33.15 16.54
CA LYS A 232 24.64 34.14 17.55
C LYS A 232 24.13 35.43 16.93
#